data_5300a9221869691b684b5b816b21722d
#
_entry.id   5300a9221869691b684b5b816b21722d
#
_cell.length_a   1.000
_cell.length_b   1.000
_cell.length_c   1.000
_cell.angle_alpha   90.00
_cell.angle_beta   90.00
_cell.angle_gamma   90.00
#
_symmetry.space_group_name_H-M   'P 1'
#
loop_
_entity.id
_entity.type
_entity.pdbx_description
1 polymer ?
#
loop_
_entity_poly.entity_id
_entity_poly.type
_entity_poly.pdbx_seq_one_letter_code
_entity_poly.pdbx_strand_id
1 'polypeptide(L)'
;MALTGRLVELLRPETTDADDESRLVAHGVSLAQPRFTREGEKVGRDATASAAVGVGASGAWRLESDTMGEVRVPADRMWGAQTQRSLENFKIGGEKIPIAIVRSLAIVKFAAATVNEHSGILKPELAEAIRRAAFEVIQGRLDDEFPLAVWQTGSGTQTNMNVNEVIANYANAVVLGGALGAKAPIHPNDHVNLSQSSNDTFPTAMSIATAYEVQERLIPALTMLKTELQRKADEWKDIVKIGRTHLQDAVPMTLGQEFGGYSQQMRNSLARARGALIHLLELAIGGTAVGTGLNAPPNFAEDMAVEIRKLTGLRVVSAPNKFESLAAHDAQTALSGILKTIALSLLKIANDVRLLGSGPRAGLGELQLPENEPGSSIMPGKVNPTQSESMMQVCAQVIGNDHAVTIGAAMGSTFELNVAKPLIAHNNLCSIGLLADCAVSFTTNCIVGIKPNLKRIDELMKSSLMLVTSLVPRIGYDAAAKISKKAHAEGTTLREAGVALGLLTGEQFDEWVRPEDMTHVSRSKL
;
A
#
# COMPACT_ATOMS: atom_id res chain seq x y z
N MET A 1 0.58 16.39 29.64
CA MET A 1 -0.61 15.56 29.96
C MET A 1 -1.87 15.92 29.15
N ALA A 2 -2.08 17.14 28.68
CA ALA A 2 -3.28 17.48 27.88
C ALA A 2 -3.21 17.06 26.41
N LEU A 3 -2.03 16.95 25.80
CA LEU A 3 -1.85 16.52 24.41
C LEU A 3 -2.01 14.99 24.21
N THR A 4 -1.58 14.18 25.19
CA THR A 4 -1.74 12.72 25.16
C THR A 4 -3.20 12.28 25.26
N GLY A 5 -4.05 13.02 25.96
CA GLY A 5 -5.49 12.73 26.07
C GLY A 5 -6.24 12.93 24.75
N ARG A 6 -5.88 13.94 23.94
CA ARG A 6 -6.50 14.21 22.64
C ARG A 6 -6.15 13.18 21.55
N LEU A 7 -4.92 12.68 21.56
CA LEU A 7 -4.51 11.61 20.63
C LEU A 7 -5.23 10.28 20.91
N VAL A 8 -5.44 9.95 22.20
CA VAL A 8 -6.15 8.72 22.60
C VAL A 8 -7.64 8.77 22.24
N GLU A 9 -8.24 9.96 22.28
CA GLU A 9 -9.66 10.14 21.90
C GLU A 9 -9.88 10.06 20.38
N LEU A 10 -8.89 10.52 19.60
CA LEU A 10 -8.89 10.39 18.13
C LEU A 10 -8.63 8.94 17.63
N LEU A 11 -8.11 8.08 18.49
CA LEU A 11 -7.74 6.70 18.18
C LEU A 11 -8.76 5.66 18.68
N ARG A 12 -9.88 6.06 19.30
CA ARG A 12 -10.95 5.11 19.60
C ARG A 12 -11.56 4.59 18.30
N PRO A 13 -11.55 3.29 18.05
CA PRO A 13 -12.29 2.71 16.92
C PRO A 13 -13.78 2.92 17.20
N GLU A 14 -14.45 3.72 16.38
CA GLU A 14 -15.92 3.89 16.42
C GLU A 14 -16.68 2.75 15.76
N THR A 15 -16.03 1.66 15.36
CA THR A 15 -16.74 0.46 14.88
C THR A 15 -16.02 -0.80 15.36
N THR A 16 -16.79 -1.75 15.87
CA THR A 16 -16.33 -3.11 16.13
C THR A 16 -16.09 -3.82 14.79
N ASP A 17 -15.12 -4.73 14.72
CA ASP A 17 -14.75 -5.50 13.52
C ASP A 17 -15.93 -6.13 12.73
N ALA A 18 -17.10 -6.28 13.35
CA ALA A 18 -18.29 -6.87 12.75
C ALA A 18 -19.03 -5.95 11.76
N ASP A 19 -18.95 -4.63 11.90
CA ASP A 19 -19.66 -3.68 11.03
C ASP A 19 -18.90 -3.39 9.72
N ASP A 20 -17.57 -3.53 9.71
CA ASP A 20 -16.74 -3.40 8.51
C ASP A 20 -16.84 -4.63 7.59
N GLU A 21 -17.01 -5.83 8.16
CA GLU A 21 -17.12 -7.06 7.36
C GLU A 21 -18.41 -7.13 6.53
N SER A 22 -19.52 -6.59 7.04
CA SER A 22 -20.82 -6.64 6.34
C SER A 22 -20.95 -5.66 5.17
N ARG A 23 -20.17 -4.57 5.15
CA ARG A 23 -20.19 -3.57 4.06
C ARG A 23 -19.35 -3.97 2.85
N LEU A 24 -18.29 -4.77 3.04
CA LEU A 24 -17.37 -5.19 1.96
C LEU A 24 -17.91 -6.33 1.09
N VAL A 25 -18.82 -7.14 1.62
CA VAL A 25 -19.43 -8.26 0.87
C VAL A 25 -20.55 -7.81 -0.08
N ALA A 26 -21.17 -6.65 0.16
CA ALA A 26 -22.32 -6.15 -0.60
C ALA A 26 -21.96 -5.33 -1.85
N HIS A 27 -20.70 -4.91 -2.01
CA HIS A 27 -20.29 -4.11 -3.17
C HIS A 27 -19.08 -4.76 -3.83
N GLY A 28 -19.30 -5.36 -5.00
CA GLY A 28 -18.23 -5.78 -5.89
C GLY A 28 -17.26 -4.61 -6.06
N VAL A 29 -15.99 -4.82 -5.67
CA VAL A 29 -14.93 -3.81 -5.74
C VAL A 29 -14.73 -3.45 -7.20
N SER A 30 -15.45 -2.42 -7.64
CA SER A 30 -15.10 -1.68 -8.85
C SER A 30 -13.88 -0.84 -8.49
N LEU A 31 -12.78 -1.01 -9.22
CA LEU A 31 -11.59 -0.15 -9.20
C LEU A 31 -11.96 1.27 -9.73
N ALA A 32 -12.94 1.92 -9.10
CA ALA A 32 -13.39 3.24 -9.46
C ALA A 32 -12.55 4.29 -8.75
N GLN A 33 -12.15 5.29 -9.52
CA GLN A 33 -11.46 6.52 -9.11
C GLN A 33 -12.04 7.12 -7.82
N PRO A 34 -11.22 7.81 -7.00
CA PRO A 34 -11.65 8.38 -5.73
C PRO A 34 -12.87 9.28 -5.89
N ARG A 35 -13.93 8.98 -5.17
CA ARG A 35 -15.12 9.83 -5.09
C ARG A 35 -14.92 10.83 -3.96
N PHE A 36 -14.49 12.03 -4.29
CA PHE A 36 -14.60 13.16 -3.37
C PHE A 36 -16.04 13.64 -3.37
N THR A 37 -16.79 13.39 -2.30
CA THR A 37 -18.19 13.85 -2.18
C THR A 37 -18.23 15.22 -1.50
N ARG A 38 -18.86 16.18 -2.17
CA ARG A 38 -19.34 17.42 -1.56
C ARG A 38 -20.68 17.11 -0.86
N GLU A 39 -20.77 17.17 0.45
CA GLU A 39 -22.08 17.26 1.11
C GLU A 39 -22.70 18.63 0.76
N GLY A 40 -23.81 18.62 0.02
CA GLY A 40 -24.71 19.74 -0.03
C GLY A 40 -25.05 20.39 -1.36
N GLU A 41 -24.72 19.85 -2.54
CA GLU A 41 -25.31 20.37 -3.79
C GLU A 41 -25.64 19.25 -4.78
N LYS A 42 -26.94 19.08 -5.03
CA LYS A 42 -27.44 18.40 -6.23
C LYS A 42 -27.18 19.29 -7.43
N VAL A 43 -26.04 19.13 -8.08
CA VAL A 43 -25.79 19.74 -9.39
C VAL A 43 -26.46 18.85 -10.44
N GLY A 44 -27.46 19.40 -11.10
CA GLY A 44 -28.14 18.78 -12.23
C GLY A 44 -27.11 18.38 -13.31
N ARG A 45 -27.35 17.22 -13.91
CA ARG A 45 -26.60 16.77 -15.08
C ARG A 45 -27.01 17.65 -16.26
N ASP A 46 -26.29 18.71 -16.51
CA ASP A 46 -26.25 19.33 -17.83
C ASP A 46 -25.03 18.81 -18.57
N ALA A 47 -25.31 17.86 -19.44
CA ALA A 47 -24.37 17.36 -20.43
C ALA A 47 -24.26 18.37 -21.57
N THR A 48 -23.46 19.41 -21.39
CA THR A 48 -22.94 20.21 -22.53
C THR A 48 -21.88 21.18 -22.02
N ALA A 49 -20.64 20.76 -22.00
CA ALA A 49 -19.44 21.55 -22.24
C ALA A 49 -18.18 20.66 -22.10
N SER A 50 -18.11 19.57 -22.87
CA SER A 50 -16.82 19.07 -23.34
C SER A 50 -16.40 20.04 -24.45
N ALA A 51 -15.92 21.22 -24.08
CA ALA A 51 -15.01 21.92 -24.94
C ALA A 51 -13.70 21.12 -24.90
N ALA A 52 -13.60 20.13 -25.80
CA ALA A 52 -12.32 19.59 -26.21
C ALA A 52 -11.47 20.81 -26.59
N VAL A 53 -10.51 21.16 -25.73
CA VAL A 53 -9.35 21.96 -26.15
C VAL A 53 -8.70 21.08 -27.21
N GLY A 54 -8.97 21.38 -28.47
CA GLY A 54 -8.49 20.61 -29.60
C GLY A 54 -6.98 20.46 -29.44
N VAL A 55 -6.49 19.24 -29.57
CA VAL A 55 -5.06 18.96 -29.72
C VAL A 55 -4.62 19.74 -30.95
N GLY A 56 -4.10 20.96 -30.72
CA GLY A 56 -3.64 21.85 -31.77
C GLY A 56 -2.46 21.25 -32.47
N ALA A 57 -2.38 21.50 -33.76
CA ALA A 57 -1.35 21.05 -34.67
C ALA A 57 0.05 21.21 -34.07
N SER A 58 0.81 20.13 -34.05
CA SER A 58 2.19 20.02 -33.59
C SER A 58 3.09 21.19 -34.06
N GLY A 59 3.65 21.96 -33.12
CA GLY A 59 4.74 22.89 -33.40
C GLY A 59 4.51 24.35 -33.00
N ALA A 60 3.37 24.78 -32.50
CA ALA A 60 3.16 26.12 -32.01
C ALA A 60 3.72 26.28 -30.59
N TRP A 61 4.41 27.42 -30.34
CA TRP A 61 5.02 27.77 -29.06
C TRP A 61 4.50 29.12 -28.61
N ARG A 62 4.34 29.32 -27.33
CA ARG A 62 4.15 30.62 -26.71
C ARG A 62 5.38 31.00 -25.89
N LEU A 63 5.66 32.28 -25.72
CA LEU A 63 6.69 32.78 -24.83
C LEU A 63 6.08 32.99 -23.45
N GLU A 64 6.72 32.41 -22.47
CA GLU A 64 6.49 32.70 -21.04
C GLU A 64 7.80 33.16 -20.39
N SER A 65 7.74 33.76 -19.23
CA SER A 65 8.91 34.21 -18.51
C SER A 65 8.86 33.80 -17.05
N ASP A 66 10.02 33.61 -16.46
CA ASP A 66 10.22 33.53 -15.01
C ASP A 66 11.34 34.47 -14.59
N THR A 67 11.85 34.37 -13.37
CA THR A 67 12.93 35.23 -12.86
C THR A 67 14.26 35.02 -13.59
N MET A 68 14.39 33.98 -14.40
CA MET A 68 15.59 33.67 -15.20
C MET A 68 15.45 34.13 -16.66
N GLY A 69 14.31 34.71 -17.06
CA GLY A 69 14.05 35.19 -18.40
C GLY A 69 13.01 34.40 -19.17
N GLU A 70 12.98 34.61 -20.48
CA GLU A 70 11.98 33.97 -21.38
C GLU A 70 12.31 32.52 -21.67
N VAL A 71 11.23 31.75 -21.86
CA VAL A 71 11.29 30.33 -22.29
C VAL A 71 10.11 30.01 -23.21
N ARG A 72 10.33 29.14 -24.19
CA ARG A 72 9.30 28.64 -25.10
C ARG A 72 8.55 27.49 -24.48
N VAL A 73 7.23 27.63 -24.34
CA VAL A 73 6.32 26.59 -23.83
C VAL A 73 5.39 26.16 -24.97
N PRO A 74 5.07 24.87 -25.14
CA PRO A 74 4.10 24.44 -26.15
C PRO A 74 2.78 25.20 -25.97
N ALA A 75 2.23 25.73 -27.07
CA ALA A 75 1.11 26.66 -27.03
C ALA A 75 -0.20 26.05 -26.49
N ASP A 76 -0.34 24.72 -26.58
CA ASP A 76 -1.50 23.93 -26.16
C ASP A 76 -1.41 23.41 -24.72
N ARG A 77 -0.29 23.61 -24.02
CA ARG A 77 -0.08 23.06 -22.68
C ARG A 77 -0.41 24.06 -21.57
N MET A 78 -0.97 23.55 -20.48
CA MET A 78 -1.33 24.38 -19.32
C MET A 78 -0.14 24.69 -18.40
N TRP A 79 0.97 23.93 -18.48
CA TRP A 79 2.14 24.28 -17.68
C TRP A 79 2.84 25.53 -18.19
N GLY A 80 3.70 26.14 -17.37
CA GLY A 80 4.37 27.39 -17.67
C GLY A 80 5.90 27.26 -17.74
N ALA A 81 6.58 28.41 -17.56
CA ALA A 81 8.00 28.56 -17.74
C ALA A 81 8.85 27.66 -16.83
N GLN A 82 8.52 27.56 -15.53
CA GLN A 82 9.33 26.78 -14.58
C GLN A 82 9.22 25.26 -14.85
N THR A 83 8.03 24.79 -15.19
CA THR A 83 7.84 23.39 -15.62
C THR A 83 8.62 23.09 -16.89
N GLN A 84 8.58 23.97 -17.86
CA GLN A 84 9.32 23.79 -19.13
C GLN A 84 10.83 23.69 -18.88
N ARG A 85 11.40 24.57 -18.03
CA ARG A 85 12.82 24.46 -17.63
C ARG A 85 13.14 23.14 -16.95
N SER A 86 12.25 22.65 -16.11
CA SER A 86 12.45 21.34 -15.46
C SER A 86 12.51 20.20 -16.46
N LEU A 87 11.64 20.20 -17.47
CA LEU A 87 11.65 19.23 -18.57
C LEU A 87 12.95 19.28 -19.40
N GLU A 88 13.52 20.46 -19.56
CA GLU A 88 14.78 20.66 -20.29
C GLU A 88 15.99 20.20 -19.48
N ASN A 89 15.98 20.47 -18.15
CA ASN A 89 17.12 20.22 -17.28
C ASN A 89 17.20 18.79 -16.74
N PHE A 90 16.04 18.11 -16.52
CA PHE A 90 15.98 16.80 -15.86
C PHE A 90 15.47 15.71 -16.79
N LYS A 91 16.21 15.43 -17.85
CA LYS A 91 15.97 14.31 -18.78
C LYS A 91 16.55 13.02 -18.23
N ILE A 92 16.05 12.56 -17.11
CA ILE A 92 16.60 11.46 -16.31
C ILE A 92 15.51 10.41 -16.08
N GLY A 93 15.78 9.16 -16.46
CA GLY A 93 14.85 8.05 -16.30
C GLY A 93 13.56 8.20 -17.10
N GLY A 94 12.58 7.34 -16.81
CA GLY A 94 11.25 7.38 -17.40
C GLY A 94 10.14 7.58 -16.38
N GLU A 95 10.47 7.52 -15.10
CA GLU A 95 9.53 7.58 -14.00
C GLU A 95 9.05 9.02 -13.78
N LYS A 96 7.74 9.21 -13.84
CA LYS A 96 7.10 10.48 -13.56
C LYS A 96 6.70 10.58 -12.09
N ILE A 97 6.56 11.83 -11.60
CA ILE A 97 5.99 12.08 -10.26
C ILE A 97 4.64 11.34 -10.16
N PRO A 98 4.42 10.57 -9.09
CA PRO A 98 3.17 9.87 -8.90
C PRO A 98 1.99 10.85 -8.91
N ILE A 99 0.95 10.53 -9.69
CA ILE A 99 -0.22 11.41 -9.84
C ILE A 99 -0.93 11.67 -8.51
N ALA A 100 -0.82 10.76 -7.54
CA ALA A 100 -1.33 10.96 -6.19
C ALA A 100 -0.69 12.19 -5.50
N ILE A 101 0.59 12.48 -5.74
CA ILE A 101 1.26 13.69 -5.23
C ILE A 101 0.68 14.94 -5.89
N VAL A 102 0.49 14.91 -7.21
CA VAL A 102 -0.09 16.04 -7.96
C VAL A 102 -1.50 16.37 -7.45
N ARG A 103 -2.36 15.36 -7.32
CA ARG A 103 -3.72 15.54 -6.79
C ARG A 103 -3.72 16.03 -5.35
N SER A 104 -2.79 15.53 -4.52
CA SER A 104 -2.65 15.99 -3.15
C SER A 104 -2.16 17.45 -3.07
N LEU A 105 -1.23 17.86 -3.96
CA LEU A 105 -0.87 19.27 -4.09
C LEU A 105 -2.08 20.13 -4.51
N ALA A 106 -2.89 19.66 -5.45
CA ALA A 106 -4.11 20.39 -5.84
C ALA A 106 -5.12 20.51 -4.69
N ILE A 107 -5.24 19.48 -3.82
CA ILE A 107 -6.02 19.58 -2.57
C ILE A 107 -5.46 20.69 -1.66
N VAL A 108 -4.13 20.74 -1.51
CA VAL A 108 -3.47 21.81 -0.74
C VAL A 108 -3.78 23.19 -1.34
N LYS A 109 -3.74 23.33 -2.69
CA LYS A 109 -4.04 24.63 -3.35
C LYS A 109 -5.51 25.02 -3.21
N PHE A 110 -6.43 24.05 -3.30
CA PHE A 110 -7.85 24.28 -3.04
C PHE A 110 -8.07 24.79 -1.61
N ALA A 111 -7.51 24.09 -0.62
CA ALA A 111 -7.62 24.48 0.78
C ALA A 111 -6.99 25.84 1.05
N ALA A 112 -5.80 26.12 0.49
CA ALA A 112 -5.12 27.40 0.66
C ALA A 112 -5.92 28.56 0.06
N ALA A 113 -6.54 28.39 -1.11
CA ALA A 113 -7.42 29.42 -1.69
C ALA A 113 -8.60 29.73 -0.75
N THR A 114 -9.20 28.70 -0.14
CA THR A 114 -10.30 28.85 0.82
C THR A 114 -9.86 29.57 2.09
N VAL A 115 -8.74 29.17 2.68
CA VAL A 115 -8.23 29.78 3.93
C VAL A 115 -7.77 31.23 3.70
N ASN A 116 -7.07 31.50 2.59
CA ASN A 116 -6.61 32.84 2.26
C ASN A 116 -7.77 33.80 1.94
N GLU A 117 -8.86 33.31 1.35
CA GLU A 117 -10.09 34.08 1.17
C GLU A 117 -10.73 34.43 2.51
N HIS A 118 -10.91 33.43 3.40
CA HIS A 118 -11.47 33.64 4.74
C HIS A 118 -10.62 34.61 5.58
N SER A 119 -9.31 34.60 5.39
CA SER A 119 -8.38 35.53 6.04
C SER A 119 -8.39 36.92 5.42
N GLY A 120 -9.12 37.16 4.33
CA GLY A 120 -9.23 38.45 3.65
C GLY A 120 -8.03 38.85 2.81
N ILE A 121 -7.04 37.96 2.62
CA ILE A 121 -5.80 38.26 1.85
C ILE A 121 -5.89 37.81 0.39
N LEU A 122 -6.88 37.04 0.02
CA LEU A 122 -7.17 36.63 -1.36
C LEU A 122 -8.61 37.04 -1.72
N LYS A 123 -8.77 37.75 -2.85
CA LYS A 123 -10.09 38.17 -3.31
C LYS A 123 -10.99 36.99 -3.62
N PRO A 124 -12.31 37.04 -3.28
CA PRO A 124 -13.24 35.92 -3.47
C PRO A 124 -13.28 35.39 -4.92
N GLU A 125 -13.25 36.29 -5.91
CA GLU A 125 -13.34 35.91 -7.34
C GLU A 125 -12.09 35.11 -7.78
N LEU A 126 -10.90 35.47 -7.29
CA LEU A 126 -9.66 34.78 -7.58
C LEU A 126 -9.62 33.43 -6.83
N ALA A 127 -10.05 33.40 -5.57
CA ALA A 127 -10.12 32.20 -4.77
C ALA A 127 -11.06 31.15 -5.42
N GLU A 128 -12.24 31.59 -5.88
CA GLU A 128 -13.18 30.68 -6.55
C GLU A 128 -12.62 30.12 -7.87
N ALA A 129 -11.95 30.96 -8.67
CA ALA A 129 -11.34 30.50 -9.92
C ALA A 129 -10.19 29.49 -9.64
N ILE A 130 -9.38 29.72 -8.60
CA ILE A 130 -8.34 28.78 -8.17
C ILE A 130 -8.94 27.46 -7.69
N ARG A 131 -10.01 27.50 -6.86
CA ARG A 131 -10.70 26.28 -6.38
C ARG A 131 -11.27 25.46 -7.54
N ARG A 132 -11.91 26.10 -8.51
CA ARG A 132 -12.43 25.42 -9.71
C ARG A 132 -11.31 24.75 -10.50
N ALA A 133 -10.22 25.45 -10.76
CA ALA A 133 -9.06 24.88 -11.46
C ALA A 133 -8.40 23.73 -10.68
N ALA A 134 -8.19 23.90 -9.37
CA ALA A 134 -7.65 22.86 -8.50
C ALA A 134 -8.55 21.62 -8.48
N PHE A 135 -9.87 21.79 -8.50
CA PHE A 135 -10.83 20.69 -8.56
C PHE A 135 -10.70 19.87 -9.86
N GLU A 136 -10.43 20.51 -11.00
CA GLU A 136 -10.19 19.78 -12.27
C GLU A 136 -8.95 18.89 -12.18
N VAL A 137 -7.88 19.36 -11.53
CA VAL A 137 -6.68 18.56 -11.25
C VAL A 137 -7.01 17.40 -10.31
N ILE A 138 -7.73 17.65 -9.22
CA ILE A 138 -8.15 16.60 -8.26
C ILE A 138 -8.96 15.51 -8.96
N GLN A 139 -9.84 15.89 -9.90
CA GLN A 139 -10.66 14.95 -10.66
C GLN A 139 -9.90 14.20 -11.77
N GLY A 140 -8.61 14.51 -11.99
CA GLY A 140 -7.77 13.85 -12.97
C GLY A 140 -8.05 14.27 -14.42
N ARG A 141 -8.79 15.36 -14.64
CA ARG A 141 -9.07 15.86 -15.99
C ARG A 141 -7.90 16.57 -16.67
N LEU A 142 -6.83 16.82 -15.89
CA LEU A 142 -5.62 17.50 -16.35
C LEU A 142 -4.35 16.66 -16.12
N ASP A 143 -4.45 15.35 -15.96
CA ASP A 143 -3.32 14.48 -15.63
C ASP A 143 -2.16 14.58 -16.64
N ASP A 144 -2.43 14.82 -17.93
CA ASP A 144 -1.43 14.98 -18.98
C ASP A 144 -0.59 16.26 -18.88
N GLU A 145 -0.99 17.19 -18.01
CA GLU A 145 -0.28 18.45 -17.77
C GLU A 145 0.83 18.34 -16.71
N PHE A 146 1.10 17.11 -16.21
CA PHE A 146 2.09 16.85 -15.16
C PHE A 146 3.19 15.88 -15.62
N PRO A 147 4.06 16.32 -16.55
CA PRO A 147 5.03 15.45 -17.22
C PRO A 147 6.34 15.26 -16.45
N LEU A 148 6.55 15.90 -15.29
CA LEU A 148 7.85 15.98 -14.64
C LEU A 148 8.36 14.63 -14.13
N ALA A 149 9.66 14.40 -14.27
CA ALA A 149 10.34 13.24 -13.75
C ALA A 149 10.42 13.25 -12.21
N VAL A 150 10.50 12.05 -11.62
CA VAL A 150 10.82 11.89 -10.17
C VAL A 150 12.19 12.51 -9.85
N TRP A 151 13.14 12.34 -10.77
CA TRP A 151 14.54 12.76 -10.66
C TRP A 151 14.70 14.25 -10.95
N GLN A 152 14.13 15.08 -10.06
CA GLN A 152 14.13 16.54 -10.11
C GLN A 152 14.76 17.13 -8.86
N THR A 153 14.59 18.43 -8.58
CA THR A 153 15.04 19.01 -7.32
C THR A 153 14.45 18.27 -6.12
N GLY A 154 15.29 17.96 -5.17
CA GLY A 154 14.92 17.10 -4.04
C GLY A 154 13.90 17.71 -3.06
N SER A 155 13.65 19.02 -3.13
CA SER A 155 12.57 19.69 -2.39
C SER A 155 11.18 19.47 -2.98
N GLY A 156 11.08 19.05 -4.26
CA GLY A 156 9.82 18.93 -5.01
C GLY A 156 9.30 20.26 -5.54
N THR A 157 10.12 21.31 -5.55
CA THR A 157 9.71 22.66 -5.97
C THR A 157 9.19 22.69 -7.40
N GLN A 158 9.81 21.97 -8.35
CA GLN A 158 9.31 21.96 -9.73
C GLN A 158 7.91 21.37 -9.84
N THR A 159 7.61 20.30 -9.13
CA THR A 159 6.26 19.72 -9.11
C THR A 159 5.25 20.67 -8.45
N ASN A 160 5.60 21.32 -7.34
CA ASN A 160 4.74 22.34 -6.75
C ASN A 160 4.46 23.48 -7.74
N MET A 161 5.48 23.94 -8.46
CA MET A 161 5.32 24.99 -9.47
C MET A 161 4.52 24.50 -10.69
N ASN A 162 4.70 23.26 -11.13
CA ASN A 162 3.88 22.69 -12.18
C ASN A 162 2.39 22.74 -11.81
N VAL A 163 2.02 22.34 -10.60
CA VAL A 163 0.63 22.43 -10.12
C VAL A 163 0.18 23.90 -10.06
N ASN A 164 1.00 24.80 -9.56
CA ASN A 164 0.69 26.24 -9.50
C ASN A 164 0.45 26.84 -10.89
N GLU A 165 1.33 26.53 -11.85
CA GLU A 165 1.26 27.02 -13.23
C GLU A 165 0.02 26.48 -13.95
N VAL A 166 -0.27 25.18 -13.85
CA VAL A 166 -1.46 24.56 -14.45
C VAL A 166 -2.74 25.15 -13.86
N ILE A 167 -2.83 25.28 -12.53
CA ILE A 167 -4.00 25.90 -11.88
C ILE A 167 -4.17 27.36 -12.30
N ALA A 168 -3.09 28.16 -12.30
CA ALA A 168 -3.16 29.56 -12.70
C ALA A 168 -3.59 29.72 -14.16
N ASN A 169 -3.01 28.95 -15.07
CA ASN A 169 -3.31 29.00 -16.48
C ASN A 169 -4.74 28.52 -16.78
N TYR A 170 -5.19 27.42 -16.15
CA TYR A 170 -6.57 26.96 -16.29
C TYR A 170 -7.57 27.97 -15.73
N ALA A 171 -7.31 28.54 -14.56
CA ALA A 171 -8.15 29.55 -13.96
C ALA A 171 -8.24 30.81 -14.85
N ASN A 172 -7.12 31.29 -15.37
CA ASN A 172 -7.11 32.47 -16.25
C ASN A 172 -7.79 32.22 -17.59
N ALA A 173 -7.41 31.15 -18.29
CA ALA A 173 -7.86 30.92 -19.65
C ALA A 173 -9.27 30.29 -19.73
N VAL A 174 -9.57 29.30 -18.90
CA VAL A 174 -10.81 28.52 -19.00
C VAL A 174 -11.91 29.07 -18.08
N VAL A 175 -11.56 29.47 -16.84
CA VAL A 175 -12.58 29.95 -15.89
C VAL A 175 -12.89 31.41 -16.11
N LEU A 176 -11.88 32.25 -16.37
CA LEU A 176 -12.03 33.70 -16.48
C LEU A 176 -12.00 34.22 -17.93
N GLY A 177 -11.76 33.35 -18.92
CA GLY A 177 -11.80 33.72 -20.36
C GLY A 177 -10.61 34.57 -20.82
N GLY A 178 -9.51 34.57 -20.10
CA GLY A 178 -8.28 35.30 -20.43
C GLY A 178 -7.33 34.53 -21.35
N ALA A 179 -6.11 35.01 -21.50
CA ALA A 179 -5.07 34.38 -22.32
C ALA A 179 -4.24 33.37 -21.51
N LEU A 180 -3.90 32.25 -22.16
CA LEU A 180 -3.01 31.26 -21.62
C LEU A 180 -1.60 31.81 -21.44
N GLY A 181 -0.96 31.62 -20.29
CA GLY A 181 0.38 32.14 -19.98
C GLY A 181 0.44 33.59 -19.52
N ALA A 182 -0.70 34.29 -19.44
CA ALA A 182 -0.77 35.72 -19.09
C ALA A 182 -0.36 36.08 -17.65
N LYS A 183 -0.39 35.09 -16.72
CA LYS A 183 -0.15 35.28 -15.27
C LYS A 183 -1.03 36.35 -14.61
N ALA A 184 -2.10 36.74 -15.26
CA ALA A 184 -3.06 37.74 -14.80
C ALA A 184 -4.47 37.36 -15.25
N PRO A 185 -5.50 37.56 -14.39
CA PRO A 185 -5.44 38.14 -13.06
C PRO A 185 -4.86 37.20 -11.97
N ILE A 186 -4.68 35.93 -12.25
CA ILE A 186 -4.14 34.94 -11.30
C ILE A 186 -2.67 34.63 -11.64
N HIS A 187 -1.77 34.91 -10.67
CA HIS A 187 -0.35 34.60 -10.77
C HIS A 187 -0.05 33.29 -10.00
N PRO A 188 0.78 32.37 -10.56
CA PRO A 188 1.07 31.08 -9.91
C PRO A 188 1.75 31.22 -8.53
N ASN A 189 2.64 32.20 -8.33
CA ASN A 189 3.30 32.42 -7.05
C ASN A 189 2.48 33.29 -6.11
N ASP A 190 1.96 34.43 -6.60
CA ASP A 190 1.37 35.47 -5.74
C ASP A 190 -0.04 35.10 -5.26
N HIS A 191 -0.77 34.24 -6.01
CA HIS A 191 -2.14 33.85 -5.69
C HIS A 191 -2.27 32.36 -5.40
N VAL A 192 -1.83 31.46 -6.31
CA VAL A 192 -1.99 30.00 -6.11
C VAL A 192 -1.08 29.50 -4.97
N ASN A 193 0.13 30.04 -4.86
CA ASN A 193 1.10 29.68 -3.81
C ASN A 193 1.08 30.61 -2.60
N LEU A 194 0.12 31.53 -2.50
CA LEU A 194 0.01 32.50 -1.41
C LEU A 194 0.02 31.80 -0.03
N SER A 195 0.80 32.35 0.91
CA SER A 195 0.99 31.82 2.28
C SER A 195 1.70 30.46 2.37
N GLN A 196 2.35 30.00 1.30
CA GLN A 196 2.94 28.66 1.20
C GLN A 196 4.40 28.72 0.73
N SER A 197 5.11 27.63 0.95
CA SER A 197 6.37 27.28 0.29
C SER A 197 6.28 25.87 -0.29
N SER A 198 7.07 25.54 -1.32
CA SER A 198 7.24 24.14 -1.73
C SER A 198 7.79 23.28 -0.59
N ASN A 199 8.48 23.90 0.37
CA ASN A 199 9.09 23.18 1.49
C ASN A 199 8.05 22.61 2.46
N ASP A 200 6.89 23.25 2.64
CA ASP A 200 5.79 22.76 3.46
C ASP A 200 4.67 22.09 2.65
N THR A 201 4.41 22.53 1.40
CA THR A 201 3.34 21.95 0.57
C THR A 201 3.67 20.55 0.08
N PHE A 202 4.92 20.31 -0.35
CA PHE A 202 5.29 19.01 -0.90
C PHE A 202 5.27 17.90 0.16
N PRO A 203 5.85 18.05 1.38
CA PRO A 203 5.70 17.02 2.43
C PRO A 203 4.25 16.88 2.90
N THR A 204 3.45 17.94 2.90
CA THR A 204 2.01 17.84 3.14
C THR A 204 1.33 16.97 2.09
N ALA A 205 1.65 17.16 0.81
CA ALA A 205 1.13 16.32 -0.26
C ALA A 205 1.62 14.87 -0.16
N MET A 206 2.86 14.62 0.27
CA MET A 206 3.36 13.27 0.57
C MET A 206 2.51 12.60 1.65
N SER A 207 2.24 13.30 2.74
CA SER A 207 1.42 12.79 3.85
C SER A 207 -0.01 12.47 3.42
N ILE A 208 -0.67 13.37 2.70
CA ILE A 208 -2.02 13.16 2.17
C ILE A 208 -2.04 11.96 1.22
N ALA A 209 -1.14 11.93 0.23
CA ALA A 209 -1.10 10.89 -0.79
C ALA A 209 -0.86 9.50 -0.18
N THR A 210 0.15 9.37 0.68
CA THR A 210 0.47 8.06 1.29
C THR A 210 -0.60 7.61 2.27
N ALA A 211 -1.15 8.52 3.10
CA ALA A 211 -2.24 8.17 4.01
C ALA A 211 -3.50 7.72 3.26
N TYR A 212 -3.86 8.43 2.18
CA TYR A 212 -5.00 8.09 1.34
C TYR A 212 -4.83 6.71 0.67
N GLU A 213 -3.68 6.47 0.03
CA GLU A 213 -3.40 5.18 -0.63
C GLU A 213 -3.33 4.01 0.37
N VAL A 214 -2.82 4.22 1.58
CA VAL A 214 -2.85 3.21 2.65
C VAL A 214 -4.29 2.91 3.07
N GLN A 215 -5.11 3.95 3.30
CA GLN A 215 -6.49 3.80 3.79
C GLN A 215 -7.42 3.21 2.73
N GLU A 216 -7.36 3.71 1.48
CA GLU A 216 -8.35 3.39 0.45
C GLU A 216 -7.94 2.21 -0.47
N ARG A 217 -6.65 1.83 -0.47
CA ARG A 217 -6.18 0.72 -1.32
C ARG A 217 -5.54 -0.41 -0.52
N LEU A 218 -4.51 -0.13 0.29
CA LEU A 218 -3.74 -1.17 0.96
C LEU A 218 -4.57 -1.90 2.02
N ILE A 219 -5.22 -1.16 2.92
CA ILE A 219 -6.03 -1.76 4.00
C ILE A 219 -7.17 -2.62 3.45
N PRO A 220 -7.99 -2.19 2.46
CA PRO A 220 -9.00 -3.03 1.84
C PRO A 220 -8.42 -4.29 1.19
N ALA A 221 -7.32 -4.18 0.45
CA ALA A 221 -6.68 -5.31 -0.22
C ALA A 221 -6.17 -6.37 0.78
N LEU A 222 -5.49 -5.95 1.84
CA LEU A 222 -5.03 -6.85 2.91
C LEU A 222 -6.20 -7.44 3.70
N THR A 223 -7.29 -6.69 3.87
CA THR A 223 -8.51 -7.19 4.53
C THR A 223 -9.16 -8.29 3.71
N MET A 224 -9.24 -8.13 2.39
CA MET A 224 -9.74 -9.15 1.47
C MET A 224 -8.91 -10.45 1.58
N LEU A 225 -7.58 -10.33 1.53
CA LEU A 225 -6.68 -11.49 1.67
C LEU A 225 -6.81 -12.16 3.04
N LYS A 226 -6.82 -11.37 4.13
CA LYS A 226 -7.02 -11.87 5.50
C LYS A 226 -8.31 -12.68 5.60
N THR A 227 -9.40 -12.14 5.08
CA THR A 227 -10.73 -12.75 5.18
C THR A 227 -10.78 -14.07 4.43
N GLU A 228 -10.21 -14.14 3.23
CA GLU A 228 -10.20 -15.38 2.45
C GLU A 228 -9.28 -16.46 3.07
N LEU A 229 -8.11 -16.06 3.59
CA LEU A 229 -7.24 -16.98 4.34
C LEU A 229 -7.93 -17.53 5.60
N GLN A 230 -8.69 -16.71 6.32
CA GLN A 230 -9.46 -17.14 7.47
C GLN A 230 -10.59 -18.10 7.06
N ARG A 231 -11.31 -17.81 5.98
CA ARG A 231 -12.34 -18.69 5.43
C ARG A 231 -11.77 -20.09 5.10
N LYS A 232 -10.59 -20.13 4.48
CA LYS A 232 -9.88 -21.40 4.21
C LYS A 232 -9.45 -22.11 5.50
N ALA A 233 -8.97 -21.36 6.49
CA ALA A 233 -8.59 -21.92 7.78
C ALA A 233 -9.79 -22.60 8.47
N ASP A 234 -10.95 -21.98 8.43
CA ASP A 234 -12.18 -22.52 9.04
C ASP A 234 -12.72 -23.73 8.25
N GLU A 235 -12.67 -23.66 6.92
CA GLU A 235 -13.07 -24.77 6.02
C GLU A 235 -12.20 -26.01 6.21
N TRP A 236 -10.89 -25.84 6.47
CA TRP A 236 -9.92 -26.92 6.52
C TRP A 236 -9.45 -27.26 7.95
N LYS A 237 -10.18 -26.84 8.95
CA LYS A 237 -9.83 -27.01 10.38
C LYS A 237 -9.64 -28.47 10.79
N ASP A 238 -10.31 -29.40 10.12
CA ASP A 238 -10.30 -30.83 10.43
C ASP A 238 -9.42 -31.67 9.47
N ILE A 239 -8.72 -31.01 8.50
CA ILE A 239 -7.83 -31.69 7.57
C ILE A 239 -6.46 -31.85 8.22
N VAL A 240 -6.17 -33.04 8.76
CA VAL A 240 -4.89 -33.34 9.40
C VAL A 240 -3.82 -33.60 8.35
N LYS A 241 -2.67 -32.97 8.50
CA LYS A 241 -1.48 -33.04 7.64
C LYS A 241 -0.20 -33.13 8.46
N ILE A 242 0.91 -33.45 7.79
CA ILE A 242 2.25 -33.32 8.39
C ILE A 242 2.64 -31.85 8.48
N GLY A 243 3.04 -31.40 9.68
CA GLY A 243 3.79 -30.19 9.86
C GLY A 243 5.23 -30.34 9.36
N ARG A 244 5.86 -29.23 8.98
CA ARG A 244 7.27 -29.21 8.55
C ARG A 244 8.06 -28.11 9.25
N THR A 245 9.24 -28.49 9.75
CA THR A 245 10.25 -27.55 10.25
C THR A 245 11.57 -27.87 9.55
N HIS A 246 12.35 -26.87 9.14
CA HIS A 246 13.55 -27.05 8.32
C HIS A 246 13.31 -27.77 6.99
N LEU A 247 12.09 -27.75 6.45
CA LEU A 247 11.59 -28.58 5.34
C LEU A 247 11.63 -30.10 5.63
N GLN A 248 11.84 -30.49 6.87
CA GLN A 248 11.77 -31.88 7.33
C GLN A 248 10.42 -32.17 7.97
N ASP A 249 10.01 -33.45 7.93
CA ASP A 249 8.78 -33.89 8.57
C ASP A 249 8.79 -33.58 10.07
N ALA A 250 7.68 -33.05 10.53
CA ALA A 250 7.42 -32.79 11.95
C ALA A 250 6.13 -33.48 12.40
N VAL A 251 5.64 -33.16 13.58
CA VAL A 251 4.40 -33.70 14.11
C VAL A 251 3.17 -33.21 13.34
N PRO A 252 2.04 -33.95 13.37
CA PRO A 252 0.82 -33.53 12.72
C PRO A 252 0.29 -32.17 13.19
N MET A 253 -0.34 -31.48 12.26
CA MET A 253 -1.15 -30.28 12.46
C MET A 253 -2.32 -30.31 11.49
N THR A 254 -3.26 -29.36 11.58
CA THR A 254 -4.29 -29.24 10.54
C THR A 254 -3.89 -28.21 9.48
N LEU A 255 -4.38 -28.42 8.25
CA LEU A 255 -4.23 -27.44 7.17
C LEU A 255 -4.91 -26.11 7.55
N GLY A 256 -6.02 -26.18 8.30
CA GLY A 256 -6.67 -24.99 8.85
C GLY A 256 -5.79 -24.21 9.84
N GLN A 257 -5.01 -24.89 10.68
CA GLN A 257 -4.04 -24.23 11.58
C GLN A 257 -2.93 -23.51 10.79
N GLU A 258 -2.44 -24.11 9.70
CA GLU A 258 -1.44 -23.51 8.82
C GLU A 258 -1.97 -22.22 8.16
N PHE A 259 -3.17 -22.26 7.56
CA PHE A 259 -3.82 -21.09 6.96
C PHE A 259 -4.28 -20.05 8.00
N GLY A 260 -4.65 -20.48 9.20
CA GLY A 260 -4.91 -19.61 10.34
C GLY A 260 -3.69 -18.78 10.74
N GLY A 261 -2.48 -19.38 10.66
CA GLY A 261 -1.22 -18.65 10.83
C GLY A 261 -1.03 -17.55 9.79
N TYR A 262 -1.36 -17.81 8.52
CA TYR A 262 -1.30 -16.82 7.44
C TYR A 262 -2.31 -15.69 7.64
N SER A 263 -3.55 -16.02 8.01
CA SER A 263 -4.58 -15.03 8.36
C SER A 263 -4.13 -14.14 9.52
N GLN A 264 -3.50 -14.70 10.54
CA GLN A 264 -2.97 -13.92 11.68
C GLN A 264 -1.83 -12.99 11.26
N GLN A 265 -0.95 -13.38 10.32
CA GLN A 265 0.06 -12.48 9.77
C GLN A 265 -0.57 -11.27 9.07
N MET A 266 -1.66 -11.48 8.32
CA MET A 266 -2.40 -10.38 7.68
C MET A 266 -3.15 -9.50 8.69
N ARG A 267 -3.72 -10.07 9.74
CA ARG A 267 -4.31 -9.30 10.86
C ARG A 267 -3.28 -8.36 11.50
N ASN A 268 -2.10 -8.88 11.78
CA ASN A 268 -1.00 -8.09 12.34
C ASN A 268 -0.50 -7.01 11.36
N SER A 269 -0.48 -7.31 10.06
CA SER A 269 -0.11 -6.38 8.99
C SER A 269 -1.11 -5.21 8.90
N LEU A 270 -2.39 -5.49 8.99
CA LEU A 270 -3.46 -4.48 9.05
C LEU A 270 -3.32 -3.55 10.27
N ALA A 271 -3.02 -4.11 11.44
CA ALA A 271 -2.80 -3.30 12.64
C ALA A 271 -1.59 -2.36 12.46
N ARG A 272 -0.49 -2.83 11.86
CA ARG A 272 0.69 -2.00 11.56
C ARG A 272 0.38 -0.91 10.53
N ALA A 273 -0.36 -1.23 9.45
CA ALA A 273 -0.75 -0.26 8.43
C ALA A 273 -1.63 0.85 9.02
N ARG A 274 -2.60 0.50 9.87
CA ARG A 274 -3.43 1.50 10.59
C ARG A 274 -2.59 2.34 11.56
N GLY A 275 -1.64 1.74 12.25
CA GLY A 275 -0.72 2.46 13.15
C GLY A 275 0.17 3.47 12.44
N ALA A 276 0.56 3.21 11.19
CA ALA A 276 1.36 4.14 10.40
C ALA A 276 0.64 5.46 10.11
N LEU A 277 -0.70 5.47 10.05
CA LEU A 277 -1.48 6.66 9.73
C LEU A 277 -1.32 7.77 10.79
N ILE A 278 -1.01 7.43 12.05
CA ILE A 278 -0.97 8.38 13.16
C ILE A 278 -0.05 9.56 12.83
N HIS A 279 1.21 9.30 12.48
CA HIS A 279 2.19 10.33 12.17
C HIS A 279 2.13 10.85 10.73
N LEU A 280 1.60 10.05 9.80
CA LEU A 280 1.35 10.52 8.44
C LEU A 280 0.29 11.62 8.37
N LEU A 281 -0.64 11.66 9.33
CA LEU A 281 -1.72 12.64 9.39
C LEU A 281 -1.31 13.99 10.01
N GLU A 282 -0.06 14.14 10.46
CA GLU A 282 0.53 15.39 10.96
C GLU A 282 1.13 16.18 9.78
N LEU A 283 0.50 17.32 9.42
CA LEU A 283 0.84 18.04 8.19
C LEU A 283 1.86 19.16 8.42
N ALA A 284 2.84 19.26 7.52
CA ALA A 284 3.88 20.28 7.51
C ALA A 284 3.36 21.67 7.10
N ILE A 285 2.21 21.75 6.42
CA ILE A 285 1.64 23.01 5.90
C ILE A 285 1.53 24.08 6.98
N GLY A 286 1.86 25.32 6.62
CA GLY A 286 1.94 26.46 7.52
C GLY A 286 3.35 26.70 8.09
N GLY A 287 4.30 25.77 7.86
CA GLY A 287 5.72 26.02 8.21
C GLY A 287 6.43 26.96 7.27
N THR A 288 5.91 27.12 6.06
CA THR A 288 6.48 27.90 4.96
C THR A 288 7.93 27.51 4.64
N ALA A 289 8.88 28.44 4.60
CA ALA A 289 10.23 28.20 4.09
C ALA A 289 11.07 27.25 4.97
N VAL A 290 11.04 27.46 6.30
CA VAL A 290 11.92 26.77 7.26
C VAL A 290 11.20 26.25 8.52
N GLY A 291 9.91 26.52 8.67
CA GLY A 291 9.13 26.10 9.85
C GLY A 291 8.57 27.25 10.70
N THR A 292 8.93 28.49 10.40
CA THR A 292 8.53 29.69 11.18
C THR A 292 7.15 30.24 10.83
N GLY A 293 6.55 29.80 9.70
CA GLY A 293 5.28 30.35 9.21
C GLY A 293 5.38 31.77 8.63
N LEU A 294 6.57 32.19 8.19
CA LEU A 294 6.76 33.51 7.63
C LEU A 294 5.79 33.76 6.46
N ASN A 295 5.11 34.91 6.49
CA ASN A 295 4.12 35.39 5.51
C ASN A 295 2.81 34.57 5.46
N ALA A 296 2.57 33.66 6.37
CA ALA A 296 1.26 33.02 6.54
C ALA A 296 0.38 33.82 7.52
N PRO A 297 -0.94 33.89 7.32
CA PRO A 297 -1.84 34.52 8.28
C PRO A 297 -1.92 33.72 9.59
N PRO A 298 -2.36 34.34 10.69
CA PRO A 298 -2.59 33.64 11.95
C PRO A 298 -3.51 32.43 11.74
N ASN A 299 -3.23 31.32 12.44
CA ASN A 299 -3.98 30.04 12.40
C ASN A 299 -4.01 29.33 11.04
N PHE A 300 -3.20 29.78 10.06
CA PHE A 300 -3.18 29.20 8.71
C PHE A 300 -3.01 27.66 8.72
N ALA A 301 -2.09 27.17 9.53
CA ALA A 301 -1.79 25.73 9.58
C ALA A 301 -2.99 24.90 10.09
N GLU A 302 -3.67 25.38 11.12
CA GLU A 302 -4.86 24.74 11.72
C GLU A 302 -6.05 24.80 10.76
N ASP A 303 -6.31 25.95 10.14
CA ASP A 303 -7.39 26.14 9.18
C ASP A 303 -7.17 25.30 7.92
N MET A 304 -5.93 25.20 7.43
CA MET A 304 -5.55 24.30 6.35
C MET A 304 -5.85 22.84 6.69
N ALA A 305 -5.52 22.39 7.89
CA ALA A 305 -5.81 21.03 8.32
C ALA A 305 -7.34 20.77 8.37
N VAL A 306 -8.14 21.74 8.79
CA VAL A 306 -9.61 21.66 8.76
C VAL A 306 -10.14 21.53 7.32
N GLU A 307 -9.67 22.36 6.40
CA GLU A 307 -10.14 22.33 5.01
C GLU A 307 -9.69 21.03 4.29
N ILE A 308 -8.44 20.58 4.48
CA ILE A 308 -7.95 19.32 3.92
C ILE A 308 -8.75 18.13 4.46
N ARG A 309 -9.12 18.14 5.75
CA ARG A 309 -10.00 17.11 6.33
C ARG A 309 -11.36 17.05 5.66
N LYS A 310 -11.99 18.20 5.38
CA LYS A 310 -13.28 18.28 4.67
C LYS A 310 -13.18 17.69 3.25
N LEU A 311 -12.07 17.94 2.58
CA LEU A 311 -11.85 17.51 1.19
C LEU A 311 -11.54 16.01 1.08
N THR A 312 -10.81 15.45 2.06
CA THR A 312 -10.23 14.11 1.95
C THR A 312 -10.90 13.06 2.84
N GLY A 313 -11.61 13.48 3.89
CA GLY A 313 -12.08 12.58 4.95
C GLY A 313 -10.97 12.08 5.87
N LEU A 314 -9.70 12.38 5.59
CA LEU A 314 -8.57 12.00 6.44
C LEU A 314 -8.56 12.83 7.72
N ARG A 315 -8.25 12.23 8.85
CA ARG A 315 -8.18 12.91 10.17
C ARG A 315 -6.87 13.69 10.35
N VAL A 316 -6.49 14.49 9.35
CA VAL A 316 -5.25 15.27 9.37
C VAL A 316 -5.28 16.37 10.44
N VAL A 317 -4.11 16.68 10.98
CA VAL A 317 -3.88 17.75 11.95
C VAL A 317 -2.65 18.58 11.56
N SER A 318 -2.55 19.79 12.07
CA SER A 318 -1.32 20.58 11.96
C SER A 318 -0.20 19.90 12.76
N ALA A 319 0.96 19.65 12.15
CA ALA A 319 2.10 19.04 12.84
C ALA A 319 2.49 19.90 14.06
N PRO A 320 2.78 19.28 15.21
CA PRO A 320 3.11 20.01 16.43
C PRO A 320 4.43 20.78 16.34
N ASN A 321 5.32 20.34 15.45
CA ASN A 321 6.60 21.00 15.18
C ASN A 321 6.87 21.06 13.67
N LYS A 322 6.82 22.28 13.12
CA LYS A 322 7.02 22.50 11.68
C LYS A 322 8.48 22.36 11.24
N PHE A 323 9.44 22.56 12.13
CA PHE A 323 10.87 22.39 11.82
C PHE A 323 11.18 20.90 11.59
N GLU A 324 10.66 20.02 12.43
CA GLU A 324 10.77 18.57 12.25
C GLU A 324 10.10 18.14 10.96
N SER A 325 8.84 18.51 10.73
CA SER A 325 8.05 18.02 9.60
C SER A 325 8.51 18.54 8.22
N LEU A 326 9.35 19.59 8.15
CA LEU A 326 10.00 20.03 6.93
C LEU A 326 11.33 19.30 6.67
N ALA A 327 12.09 19.03 7.71
CA ALA A 327 13.46 18.54 7.62
C ALA A 327 13.58 17.01 7.75
N ALA A 328 12.78 16.40 8.61
CA ALA A 328 12.75 14.94 8.79
C ALA A 328 11.49 14.35 8.15
N HIS A 329 11.62 13.13 7.65
CA HIS A 329 10.49 12.38 7.09
C HIS A 329 10.35 11.01 7.79
N ASP A 330 10.42 11.04 9.12
CA ASP A 330 10.38 9.84 9.97
C ASP A 330 9.07 9.06 9.79
N ALA A 331 7.94 9.77 9.66
CA ALA A 331 6.64 9.15 9.38
C ALA A 331 6.65 8.36 8.05
N GLN A 332 7.27 8.91 7.00
CA GLN A 332 7.40 8.25 5.70
C GLN A 332 8.38 7.07 5.76
N THR A 333 9.44 7.19 6.52
CA THR A 333 10.44 6.12 6.73
C THR A 333 9.85 4.98 7.56
N ALA A 334 9.09 5.31 8.61
CA ALA A 334 8.38 4.32 9.43
C ALA A 334 7.34 3.55 8.60
N LEU A 335 6.57 4.26 7.75
CA LEU A 335 5.65 3.63 6.80
C LEU A 335 6.40 2.65 5.89
N SER A 336 7.53 3.05 5.31
CA SER A 336 8.36 2.21 4.44
C SER A 336 8.78 0.91 5.14
N GLY A 337 9.26 0.99 6.39
CA GLY A 337 9.60 -0.17 7.21
C GLY A 337 8.40 -1.09 7.49
N ILE A 338 7.21 -0.53 7.65
CA ILE A 338 5.97 -1.29 7.80
C ILE A 338 5.61 -1.99 6.49
N LEU A 339 5.69 -1.31 5.33
CA LEU A 339 5.45 -1.90 4.01
C LEU A 339 6.41 -3.07 3.75
N LYS A 340 7.69 -2.93 4.09
CA LYS A 340 8.66 -4.04 4.06
C LYS A 340 8.23 -5.21 4.95
N THR A 341 7.77 -4.94 6.17
CA THR A 341 7.31 -5.99 7.09
C THR A 341 6.09 -6.74 6.53
N ILE A 342 5.17 -6.02 5.89
CA ILE A 342 4.03 -6.61 5.17
C ILE A 342 4.53 -7.48 4.01
N ALA A 343 5.46 -6.98 3.21
CA ALA A 343 6.07 -7.72 2.11
C ALA A 343 6.73 -9.04 2.59
N LEU A 344 7.44 -9.03 3.71
CA LEU A 344 8.04 -10.24 4.28
C LEU A 344 6.97 -11.28 4.69
N SER A 345 5.85 -10.83 5.24
CA SER A 345 4.73 -11.72 5.57
C SER A 345 4.09 -12.33 4.31
N LEU A 346 3.86 -11.51 3.28
CA LEU A 346 3.31 -11.96 2.00
C LEU A 346 4.26 -12.90 1.26
N LEU A 347 5.55 -12.61 1.28
CA LEU A 347 6.60 -13.44 0.70
C LEU A 347 6.61 -14.85 1.31
N LYS A 348 6.50 -14.93 2.64
CA LYS A 348 6.41 -16.22 3.36
C LYS A 348 5.17 -16.99 2.94
N ILE A 349 4.01 -16.37 2.91
CA ILE A 349 2.75 -17.01 2.53
C ILE A 349 2.81 -17.51 1.07
N ALA A 350 3.26 -16.66 0.15
CA ALA A 350 3.39 -17.02 -1.26
C ALA A 350 4.36 -18.18 -1.49
N ASN A 351 5.48 -18.19 -0.76
CA ASN A 351 6.46 -19.26 -0.86
C ASN A 351 5.93 -20.60 -0.32
N ASP A 352 5.20 -20.59 0.80
CA ASP A 352 4.59 -21.80 1.35
C ASP A 352 3.51 -22.35 0.41
N VAL A 353 2.62 -21.51 -0.08
CA VAL A 353 1.58 -21.91 -1.06
C VAL A 353 2.21 -22.52 -2.31
N ARG A 354 3.29 -21.92 -2.82
CA ARG A 354 4.05 -22.45 -3.97
C ARG A 354 4.65 -23.82 -3.69
N LEU A 355 5.25 -24.01 -2.51
CA LEU A 355 5.86 -25.29 -2.12
C LEU A 355 4.79 -26.37 -1.92
N LEU A 356 3.69 -26.06 -1.21
CA LEU A 356 2.58 -26.99 -0.98
C LEU A 356 1.90 -27.42 -2.29
N GLY A 357 1.86 -26.53 -3.30
CA GLY A 357 1.33 -26.81 -4.63
C GLY A 357 2.33 -27.44 -5.60
N SER A 358 3.57 -27.70 -5.18
CA SER A 358 4.63 -28.21 -6.07
C SER A 358 4.34 -29.64 -6.56
N GLY A 359 4.72 -29.93 -7.81
CA GLY A 359 4.56 -31.23 -8.42
C GLY A 359 3.79 -31.16 -9.73
N PRO A 360 2.62 -31.84 -9.88
CA PRO A 360 1.76 -32.43 -8.84
C PRO A 360 2.14 -33.82 -8.35
N ARG A 361 3.01 -34.57 -9.05
CA ARG A 361 3.36 -35.95 -8.68
C ARG A 361 4.73 -36.09 -8.03
N ALA A 362 5.72 -35.34 -8.50
CA ALA A 362 7.11 -35.39 -8.03
C ALA A 362 7.46 -34.32 -6.98
N GLY A 363 6.48 -33.57 -6.49
CA GLY A 363 6.63 -32.58 -5.42
C GLY A 363 5.76 -32.89 -4.22
N LEU A 364 5.49 -31.86 -3.38
CA LEU A 364 4.63 -32.04 -2.21
C LEU A 364 3.20 -32.33 -2.62
N GLY A 365 2.60 -31.53 -3.47
CA GLY A 365 1.29 -31.74 -4.06
C GLY A 365 0.13 -31.78 -3.07
N GLU A 366 0.28 -31.14 -1.89
CA GLU A 366 -0.79 -31.07 -0.87
C GLU A 366 -1.89 -30.08 -1.25
N LEU A 367 -1.57 -29.08 -2.08
CA LEU A 367 -2.51 -28.13 -2.63
C LEU A 367 -2.62 -28.26 -4.15
N GLN A 368 -3.82 -28.08 -4.67
CA GLN A 368 -4.11 -27.89 -6.08
C GLN A 368 -4.33 -26.42 -6.32
N LEU A 369 -3.44 -25.80 -7.11
CA LEU A 369 -3.51 -24.39 -7.45
C LEU A 369 -4.45 -24.16 -8.66
N PRO A 370 -5.11 -22.99 -8.77
CA PRO A 370 -5.89 -22.65 -9.95
C PRO A 370 -5.04 -22.60 -11.22
N GLU A 371 -5.63 -23.00 -12.33
CA GLU A 371 -5.04 -22.88 -13.66
C GLU A 371 -5.47 -21.55 -14.28
N ASN A 372 -4.58 -20.56 -14.27
CA ASN A 372 -4.90 -19.21 -14.76
C ASN A 372 -4.42 -19.00 -16.21
N GLU A 373 -3.29 -19.60 -16.59
CA GLU A 373 -2.70 -19.51 -17.91
C GLU A 373 -1.87 -20.78 -18.24
N PRO A 374 -1.58 -21.05 -19.54
CA PRO A 374 -0.67 -22.14 -19.94
C PRO A 374 0.71 -21.95 -19.30
N GLY A 375 1.18 -22.95 -18.57
CA GLY A 375 2.41 -22.87 -17.79
C GLY A 375 3.70 -23.15 -18.57
N SER A 376 3.61 -23.60 -19.84
CA SER A 376 4.78 -23.94 -20.64
C SER A 376 4.45 -23.94 -22.13
N SER A 377 5.39 -23.49 -22.94
CA SER A 377 5.31 -23.55 -24.41
C SER A 377 5.59 -24.94 -24.99
N ILE A 378 6.23 -25.83 -24.22
CA ILE A 378 6.68 -27.17 -24.68
C ILE A 378 6.19 -28.35 -23.84
N MET A 379 5.58 -28.10 -22.68
CA MET A 379 5.06 -29.13 -21.76
C MET A 379 3.55 -28.94 -21.60
N PRO A 380 2.71 -29.60 -22.41
CA PRO A 380 1.25 -29.46 -22.31
C PRO A 380 0.73 -29.86 -20.94
N GLY A 381 -0.19 -29.10 -20.37
CA GLY A 381 -0.81 -29.37 -19.07
C GLY A 381 0.05 -29.03 -17.85
N LYS A 382 1.20 -28.37 -18.04
CA LYS A 382 2.00 -27.86 -16.91
C LYS A 382 1.37 -26.57 -16.37
N VAL A 383 1.02 -26.57 -15.09
CA VAL A 383 0.52 -25.39 -14.36
C VAL A 383 1.62 -24.87 -13.45
N ASN A 384 1.89 -23.59 -13.50
CA ASN A 384 2.90 -22.94 -12.66
C ASN A 384 2.24 -22.13 -11.55
N PRO A 385 2.91 -21.93 -10.40
CA PRO A 385 2.42 -21.11 -9.28
C PRO A 385 2.63 -19.61 -9.54
N THR A 386 2.19 -19.09 -10.69
CA THR A 386 2.51 -17.76 -11.22
C THR A 386 2.10 -16.61 -10.31
N GLN A 387 0.97 -16.74 -9.60
CA GLN A 387 0.52 -15.75 -8.63
C GLN A 387 1.47 -15.66 -7.42
N SER A 388 1.98 -16.80 -6.95
CA SER A 388 3.01 -16.81 -5.91
C SER A 388 4.33 -16.19 -6.39
N GLU A 389 4.74 -16.47 -7.63
CA GLU A 389 5.96 -15.91 -8.23
C GLU A 389 5.85 -14.38 -8.39
N SER A 390 4.71 -13.89 -8.86
CA SER A 390 4.43 -12.45 -8.96
C SER A 390 4.50 -11.78 -7.58
N MET A 391 3.84 -12.36 -6.57
CA MET A 391 3.91 -11.86 -5.19
C MET A 391 5.35 -11.80 -4.68
N MET A 392 6.17 -12.82 -4.94
CA MET A 392 7.57 -12.85 -4.52
C MET A 392 8.40 -11.73 -5.17
N GLN A 393 8.18 -11.44 -6.47
CA GLN A 393 8.84 -10.34 -7.18
C GLN A 393 8.42 -8.99 -6.62
N VAL A 394 7.12 -8.77 -6.41
CA VAL A 394 6.58 -7.56 -5.78
C VAL A 394 7.20 -7.34 -4.40
N CYS A 395 7.27 -8.38 -3.57
CA CYS A 395 7.87 -8.27 -2.24
C CYS A 395 9.36 -7.89 -2.31
N ALA A 396 10.11 -8.47 -3.25
CA ALA A 396 11.52 -8.12 -3.46
C ALA A 396 11.68 -6.65 -3.86
N GLN A 397 10.82 -6.14 -4.77
CA GLN A 397 10.82 -4.73 -5.17
C GLN A 397 10.52 -3.80 -3.99
N VAL A 398 9.53 -4.12 -3.17
CA VAL A 398 9.16 -3.32 -1.97
C VAL A 398 10.31 -3.27 -0.96
N ILE A 399 11.05 -4.37 -0.78
CA ILE A 399 12.26 -4.38 0.08
C ILE A 399 13.34 -3.45 -0.49
N GLY A 400 13.54 -3.45 -1.81
CA GLY A 400 14.45 -2.52 -2.48
C GLY A 400 14.02 -1.06 -2.34
N ASN A 401 12.74 -0.78 -2.48
CA ASN A 401 12.16 0.55 -2.30
C ASN A 401 12.37 1.08 -0.86
N ASP A 402 12.21 0.22 0.15
CA ASP A 402 12.48 0.58 1.56
C ASP A 402 13.93 1.00 1.77
N HIS A 403 14.87 0.32 1.11
CA HIS A 403 16.27 0.71 1.19
C HIS A 403 16.50 2.10 0.57
N ALA A 404 15.90 2.39 -0.58
CA ALA A 404 15.97 3.70 -1.21
C ALA A 404 15.36 4.80 -0.32
N VAL A 405 14.21 4.55 0.32
CA VAL A 405 13.59 5.49 1.27
C VAL A 405 14.50 5.75 2.47
N THR A 406 15.07 4.70 3.05
CA THR A 406 15.99 4.81 4.20
C THR A 406 17.20 5.70 3.87
N ILE A 407 17.84 5.49 2.70
CA ILE A 407 18.98 6.30 2.27
C ILE A 407 18.53 7.73 1.96
N GLY A 408 17.40 7.92 1.28
CA GLY A 408 16.85 9.25 0.98
C GLY A 408 16.50 10.06 2.24
N ALA A 409 15.98 9.41 3.26
CA ALA A 409 15.71 10.05 4.55
C ALA A 409 17.02 10.45 5.26
N ALA A 410 18.01 9.54 5.29
CA ALA A 410 19.27 9.76 6.02
C ALA A 410 20.14 10.83 5.36
N MET A 411 20.39 10.73 4.04
CA MET A 411 21.30 11.65 3.34
C MET A 411 20.63 12.92 2.81
N GLY A 412 19.30 12.90 2.67
CA GLY A 412 18.54 14.01 2.15
C GLY A 412 18.26 15.10 3.18
N SER A 413 18.27 14.78 4.48
CA SER A 413 17.97 15.71 5.57
C SER A 413 19.22 16.46 6.01
N THR A 414 19.21 17.79 5.84
CA THR A 414 20.29 18.68 6.32
C THR A 414 19.65 19.98 6.77
N PHE A 415 19.90 20.37 8.02
CA PHE A 415 19.30 21.53 8.67
C PHE A 415 17.76 21.48 8.55
N GLU A 416 17.13 22.49 7.95
CA GLU A 416 15.68 22.69 7.95
C GLU A 416 14.97 22.05 6.74
N LEU A 417 15.65 21.23 5.91
CA LEU A 417 15.04 20.64 4.72
C LEU A 417 15.60 19.28 4.35
N ASN A 418 14.72 18.33 4.06
CA ASN A 418 15.09 17.15 3.31
C ASN A 418 14.98 17.40 1.80
N VAL A 419 16.02 17.01 1.05
CA VAL A 419 16.12 17.19 -0.41
C VAL A 419 16.06 15.87 -1.20
N ALA A 420 15.41 14.85 -0.66
CA ALA A 420 15.12 13.58 -1.33
C ALA A 420 13.61 13.25 -1.34
N LYS A 421 12.75 14.26 -1.18
CA LYS A 421 11.30 14.09 -1.07
C LYS A 421 10.65 13.38 -2.26
N PRO A 422 10.97 13.70 -3.54
CA PRO A 422 10.40 12.98 -4.67
C PRO A 422 10.76 11.49 -4.68
N LEU A 423 11.99 11.14 -4.32
CA LEU A 423 12.45 9.75 -4.18
C LEU A 423 11.65 9.00 -3.10
N ILE A 424 11.50 9.60 -1.92
CA ILE A 424 10.77 9.01 -0.79
C ILE A 424 9.30 8.78 -1.17
N ALA A 425 8.65 9.80 -1.74
CA ALA A 425 7.27 9.75 -2.16
C ALA A 425 7.03 8.66 -3.22
N HIS A 426 7.86 8.62 -4.26
CA HIS A 426 7.78 7.64 -5.35
C HIS A 426 7.86 6.21 -4.81
N ASN A 427 8.88 5.91 -4.01
CA ASN A 427 9.11 4.55 -3.53
C ASN A 427 8.00 4.07 -2.56
N ASN A 428 7.51 4.96 -1.67
CA ASN A 428 6.41 4.61 -0.78
C ASN A 428 5.11 4.36 -1.55
N LEU A 429 4.72 5.27 -2.44
CA LEU A 429 3.50 5.11 -3.24
C LEU A 429 3.56 3.91 -4.19
N CYS A 430 4.72 3.66 -4.81
CA CYS A 430 4.96 2.46 -5.60
C CYS A 430 4.77 1.19 -4.75
N SER A 431 5.35 1.14 -3.55
CA SER A 431 5.25 0.00 -2.65
C SER A 431 3.82 -0.25 -2.18
N ILE A 432 3.07 0.81 -1.84
CA ILE A 432 1.66 0.72 -1.45
C ILE A 432 0.83 0.13 -2.60
N GLY A 433 0.99 0.68 -3.81
CA GLY A 433 0.27 0.23 -5.00
C GLY A 433 0.57 -1.23 -5.34
N LEU A 434 1.86 -1.58 -5.40
CA LEU A 434 2.30 -2.95 -5.70
C LEU A 434 1.76 -3.97 -4.70
N LEU A 435 1.83 -3.68 -3.40
CA LEU A 435 1.32 -4.59 -2.37
C LEU A 435 -0.20 -4.72 -2.43
N ALA A 436 -0.92 -3.63 -2.64
CA ALA A 436 -2.37 -3.65 -2.74
C ALA A 436 -2.85 -4.45 -3.95
N ASP A 437 -2.33 -4.14 -5.13
CA ASP A 437 -2.74 -4.80 -6.39
C ASP A 437 -2.38 -6.29 -6.37
N CYS A 438 -1.19 -6.63 -5.86
CA CYS A 438 -0.74 -8.00 -5.76
C CYS A 438 -1.53 -8.80 -4.72
N ALA A 439 -1.91 -8.20 -3.58
CA ALA A 439 -2.77 -8.84 -2.59
C ALA A 439 -4.16 -9.17 -3.16
N VAL A 440 -4.75 -8.26 -3.94
CA VAL A 440 -6.02 -8.52 -4.65
C VAL A 440 -5.85 -9.62 -5.67
N SER A 441 -4.84 -9.56 -6.54
CA SER A 441 -4.56 -10.56 -7.57
C SER A 441 -4.33 -11.95 -6.96
N PHE A 442 -3.49 -12.04 -5.94
CA PHE A 442 -3.19 -13.29 -5.24
C PHE A 442 -4.44 -13.89 -4.57
N THR A 443 -5.26 -13.05 -3.95
CA THR A 443 -6.52 -13.50 -3.34
C THR A 443 -7.45 -14.07 -4.40
N THR A 444 -7.72 -13.31 -5.46
CA THR A 444 -8.72 -13.63 -6.48
C THR A 444 -8.29 -14.81 -7.34
N ASN A 445 -7.05 -14.83 -7.79
CA ASN A 445 -6.55 -15.76 -8.79
C ASN A 445 -5.80 -16.96 -8.18
N CYS A 446 -5.55 -16.96 -6.87
CA CYS A 446 -4.88 -18.08 -6.20
C CYS A 446 -5.70 -18.58 -5.00
N ILE A 447 -5.80 -17.78 -3.91
CA ILE A 447 -6.32 -18.27 -2.62
C ILE A 447 -7.78 -18.73 -2.71
N VAL A 448 -8.64 -18.01 -3.42
CA VAL A 448 -10.06 -18.39 -3.61
C VAL A 448 -10.16 -19.78 -4.25
N GLY A 449 -9.37 -20.04 -5.28
CA GLY A 449 -9.45 -21.28 -6.08
C GLY A 449 -8.62 -22.45 -5.57
N ILE A 450 -7.76 -22.29 -4.58
CA ILE A 450 -6.96 -23.39 -4.01
C ILE A 450 -7.87 -24.49 -3.41
N LYS A 451 -7.50 -25.75 -3.65
CA LYS A 451 -8.15 -26.92 -3.08
C LYS A 451 -7.13 -27.83 -2.40
N PRO A 452 -7.48 -28.50 -1.28
CA PRO A 452 -6.62 -29.50 -0.66
C PRO A 452 -6.61 -30.78 -1.49
N ASN A 453 -5.46 -31.40 -1.65
CA ASN A 453 -5.33 -32.74 -2.21
C ASN A 453 -5.35 -33.76 -1.07
N LEU A 454 -6.56 -34.15 -0.65
CA LEU A 454 -6.78 -35.00 0.52
C LEU A 454 -6.04 -36.32 0.42
N LYS A 455 -6.01 -36.92 -0.78
CA LYS A 455 -5.30 -38.20 -1.01
C LYS A 455 -3.81 -38.05 -0.75
N ARG A 456 -3.20 -36.97 -1.30
CA ARG A 456 -1.76 -36.74 -1.13
C ARG A 456 -1.39 -36.38 0.30
N ILE A 457 -2.23 -35.61 0.97
CA ILE A 457 -2.08 -35.27 2.39
C ILE A 457 -2.07 -36.51 3.25
N ASP A 458 -3.03 -37.43 3.03
CA ASP A 458 -3.13 -38.71 3.75
C ASP A 458 -1.93 -39.64 3.49
N GLU A 459 -1.48 -39.74 2.21
CA GLU A 459 -0.30 -40.54 1.84
C GLU A 459 0.95 -40.04 2.56
N LEU A 460 1.20 -38.71 2.55
CA LEU A 460 2.36 -38.13 3.20
C LEU A 460 2.31 -38.26 4.72
N MET A 461 1.14 -38.10 5.32
CA MET A 461 0.95 -38.26 6.76
C MET A 461 1.24 -39.71 7.20
N LYS A 462 0.69 -40.69 6.50
CA LYS A 462 0.91 -42.11 6.83
C LYS A 462 2.36 -42.57 6.63
N SER A 463 3.11 -41.90 5.77
CA SER A 463 4.52 -42.19 5.50
C SER A 463 5.47 -41.58 6.54
N SER A 464 5.00 -40.62 7.35
CA SER A 464 5.86 -39.90 8.27
C SER A 464 6.31 -40.72 9.46
N LEU A 465 7.62 -40.73 9.71
CA LEU A 465 8.20 -41.36 10.90
C LEU A 465 7.97 -40.56 12.18
N MET A 466 7.54 -39.29 12.08
CA MET A 466 7.36 -38.41 13.24
C MET A 466 6.08 -38.70 14.03
N LEU A 467 5.19 -39.53 13.51
CA LEU A 467 4.05 -40.06 14.25
C LEU A 467 4.49 -40.89 15.47
N VAL A 468 5.72 -41.42 15.47
CA VAL A 468 6.33 -42.11 16.61
C VAL A 468 6.34 -41.29 17.90
N THR A 469 6.25 -39.97 17.81
CA THR A 469 6.25 -39.06 18.95
C THR A 469 5.07 -39.34 19.90
N SER A 470 3.93 -39.79 19.40
CA SER A 470 2.76 -40.17 20.20
C SER A 470 3.01 -41.39 21.09
N LEU A 471 3.99 -42.24 20.74
CA LEU A 471 4.35 -43.42 21.51
C LEU A 471 5.25 -43.09 22.73
N VAL A 472 5.93 -41.95 22.73
CA VAL A 472 6.89 -41.56 23.79
C VAL A 472 6.28 -41.65 25.20
N PRO A 473 5.05 -41.17 25.46
CA PRO A 473 4.45 -41.26 26.79
C PRO A 473 4.13 -42.70 27.23
N ARG A 474 4.06 -43.68 26.30
CA ARG A 474 3.68 -45.08 26.54
C ARG A 474 4.89 -45.99 26.70
N ILE A 475 5.86 -45.86 25.81
CA ILE A 475 7.01 -46.81 25.73
C ILE A 475 8.36 -46.13 25.99
N GLY A 476 8.39 -44.84 26.23
CA GLY A 476 9.60 -44.03 26.45
C GLY A 476 10.31 -43.61 25.16
N TYR A 477 11.16 -42.60 25.27
CA TYR A 477 11.85 -41.96 24.13
C TYR A 477 12.78 -42.94 23.38
N ASP A 478 13.57 -43.76 24.10
CA ASP A 478 14.55 -44.66 23.50
C ASP A 478 13.88 -45.81 22.71
N ALA A 479 12.76 -46.34 23.20
CA ALA A 479 12.00 -47.35 22.50
C ALA A 479 11.35 -46.77 21.24
N ALA A 480 10.75 -45.61 21.33
CA ALA A 480 10.20 -44.85 20.19
C ALA A 480 11.29 -44.55 19.13
N ALA A 481 12.47 -44.13 19.54
CA ALA A 481 13.60 -43.87 18.65
C ALA A 481 14.09 -45.15 17.93
N LYS A 482 14.08 -46.31 18.60
CA LYS A 482 14.39 -47.63 17.97
C LYS A 482 13.40 -47.98 16.88
N ILE A 483 12.10 -47.77 17.11
CA ILE A 483 11.04 -48.01 16.11
C ILE A 483 11.27 -47.11 14.88
N SER A 484 11.46 -45.82 15.07
CA SER A 484 11.68 -44.87 13.95
C SER A 484 12.93 -45.22 13.15
N LYS A 485 14.07 -45.52 13.82
CA LYS A 485 15.31 -45.86 13.15
C LYS A 485 15.19 -47.19 12.35
N LYS A 486 14.53 -48.19 12.89
CA LYS A 486 14.28 -49.45 12.19
C LYS A 486 13.37 -49.24 10.97
N ALA A 487 12.27 -48.52 11.16
CA ALA A 487 11.35 -48.22 10.07
C ALA A 487 12.05 -47.49 8.91
N HIS A 488 12.89 -46.51 9.24
CA HIS A 488 13.68 -45.77 8.25
C HIS A 488 14.69 -46.64 7.51
N ALA A 489 15.46 -47.45 8.24
CA ALA A 489 16.51 -48.28 7.67
C ALA A 489 15.97 -49.37 6.77
N GLU A 490 14.81 -49.93 7.08
CA GLU A 490 14.18 -51.05 6.36
C GLU A 490 13.09 -50.63 5.35
N GLY A 491 12.77 -49.32 5.31
CA GLY A 491 11.69 -48.80 4.45
C GLY A 491 10.30 -49.34 4.83
N THR A 492 10.11 -49.69 6.12
CA THR A 492 8.85 -50.23 6.65
C THR A 492 8.04 -49.14 7.35
N THR A 493 6.80 -49.42 7.71
CA THR A 493 5.97 -48.52 8.53
C THR A 493 6.41 -48.56 10.01
N LEU A 494 6.09 -47.54 10.77
CA LEU A 494 6.29 -47.50 12.21
C LEU A 494 5.58 -48.66 12.91
N ARG A 495 4.40 -49.05 12.43
CA ARG A 495 3.59 -50.15 12.93
C ARG A 495 4.34 -51.51 12.78
N GLU A 496 4.81 -51.78 11.56
CA GLU A 496 5.58 -53.00 11.28
C GLU A 496 6.88 -53.05 12.09
N ALA A 497 7.61 -51.95 12.14
CA ALA A 497 8.85 -51.87 12.91
C ALA A 497 8.64 -52.07 14.41
N GLY A 498 7.59 -51.47 14.98
CA GLY A 498 7.25 -51.61 16.39
C GLY A 498 6.87 -53.04 16.79
N VAL A 499 6.08 -53.70 15.97
CA VAL A 499 5.69 -55.13 16.15
C VAL A 499 6.92 -56.02 16.01
N ALA A 500 7.74 -55.83 14.98
CA ALA A 500 8.94 -56.63 14.74
C ALA A 500 9.99 -56.49 15.88
N LEU A 501 10.03 -55.34 16.58
CA LEU A 501 10.87 -55.16 17.76
C LEU A 501 10.25 -55.72 19.05
N GLY A 502 9.00 -56.18 19.01
CA GLY A 502 8.29 -56.65 20.20
C GLY A 502 8.00 -55.55 21.24
N LEU A 503 8.00 -54.29 20.82
CA LEU A 503 7.80 -53.13 21.71
C LEU A 503 6.32 -52.76 21.87
N LEU A 504 5.46 -53.21 20.96
CA LEU A 504 4.02 -52.99 20.96
C LEU A 504 3.33 -54.00 20.01
N THR A 505 2.00 -54.19 20.18
CA THR A 505 1.18 -54.93 19.20
C THR A 505 0.64 -53.99 18.12
N GLY A 506 0.14 -54.60 17.03
CA GLY A 506 -0.52 -53.79 15.98
C GLY A 506 -1.73 -53.01 16.51
N GLU A 507 -2.54 -53.64 17.38
CA GLU A 507 -3.71 -52.99 18.00
C GLU A 507 -3.31 -51.85 18.92
N GLN A 508 -2.23 -52.03 19.70
CA GLN A 508 -1.69 -50.95 20.53
C GLN A 508 -1.18 -49.77 19.68
N PHE A 509 -0.54 -50.05 18.54
CA PHE A 509 -0.13 -48.99 17.62
C PHE A 509 -1.34 -48.23 17.10
N ASP A 510 -2.34 -48.91 16.60
CA ASP A 510 -3.55 -48.34 15.99
C ASP A 510 -4.38 -47.51 17.02
N GLU A 511 -4.36 -47.94 18.31
CA GLU A 511 -4.98 -47.18 19.42
C GLU A 511 -4.20 -45.94 19.82
N TRP A 512 -2.85 -46.02 19.88
CA TRP A 512 -2.01 -44.99 20.46
C TRP A 512 -1.53 -43.94 19.45
N VAL A 513 -1.43 -44.29 18.17
CA VAL A 513 -0.96 -43.39 17.10
C VAL A 513 -2.17 -42.88 16.35
N ARG A 514 -2.74 -41.81 16.88
CA ARG A 514 -3.88 -41.12 16.29
C ARG A 514 -3.46 -39.69 15.92
N PRO A 515 -3.19 -39.41 14.64
CA PRO A 515 -2.70 -38.09 14.19
C PRO A 515 -3.61 -36.94 14.59
N GLU A 516 -4.93 -37.13 14.66
CA GLU A 516 -5.93 -36.16 15.05
C GLU A 516 -5.70 -35.65 16.49
N ASP A 517 -5.32 -36.58 17.40
CA ASP A 517 -5.09 -36.25 18.82
C ASP A 517 -3.76 -35.53 19.03
N MET A 518 -2.89 -35.40 18.01
CA MET A 518 -1.60 -34.74 18.04
C MET A 518 -1.69 -33.27 17.61
N THR A 519 -2.84 -32.78 17.15
CA THR A 519 -3.00 -31.44 16.56
C THR A 519 -3.30 -30.35 17.60
N HIS A 520 -3.46 -30.70 18.86
CA HIS A 520 -3.84 -29.78 19.94
C HIS A 520 -3.25 -30.21 21.29
N VAL A 521 -3.28 -29.32 22.25
CA VAL A 521 -2.86 -29.65 23.62
C VAL A 521 -3.83 -30.69 24.19
N SER A 522 -3.33 -31.91 24.44
CA SER A 522 -4.12 -32.96 25.07
C SER A 522 -4.54 -32.50 26.47
N ARG A 523 -5.85 -32.51 26.74
CA ARG A 523 -6.39 -32.36 28.09
C ARG A 523 -6.32 -33.65 28.90
N SER A 524 -5.68 -34.70 28.38
CA SER A 524 -5.50 -35.94 29.12
C SER A 524 -4.47 -35.73 30.22
N LYS A 525 -4.96 -35.81 31.42
CA LYS A 525 -4.30 -35.95 32.73
C LYS A 525 -2.78 -36.17 32.67
N LEU A 526 -2.01 -35.15 33.00
CA LEU A 526 -0.71 -35.32 33.66
C LEU A 526 -0.94 -35.91 35.05
#